data_fc149ae17118f8e2f680adf41438a8aa
#
_entry.id   fc149ae17118f8e2f680adf41438a8aa
#
_cell.length_a   1.000
_cell.length_b   1.000
_cell.length_c   1.000
_cell.angle_alpha   90.00
_cell.angle_beta   90.00
_cell.angle_gamma   90.00
#
_symmetry.space_group_name_H-M   'P 1'
#
loop_
_entity.id
_entity.type
_entity.pdbx_description
1 polymer ?
#
loop_
_entity_poly.entity_id
_entity_poly.type
_entity_poly.pdbx_seq_one_letter_code
_entity_poly.pdbx_strand_id
1 'polypeptide(L)'
;MAKFALIWDLDGTLLDSYPAIVPSAREICAELGEDYSEDYVHSFVIRTSVGQLLRELAARRGVDADAVVERFNRRSDSRLALIRPMPHARETLAALSEGGARSFVYTHRGESSFTILENTGLAPYLTEVLTSRSGFPRKPEPDALLYLMEKYALDPAHTWYVGDRSLDIEAACRAGLRSILYLDPAAPGEPTGRENVIVHDLAEIPGLAL
;
A
#
# COMPACT_ATOMS: atom_id res chain seq x y z
N MET A 1 25.77 -0.28 15.09
CA MET A 1 25.15 0.58 14.08
C MET A 1 23.65 0.51 14.29
N ALA A 2 22.94 1.63 14.31
CA ALA A 2 21.49 1.66 14.36
C ALA A 2 20.96 0.86 13.15
N LYS A 3 20.09 -0.10 13.42
CA LYS A 3 19.52 -0.91 12.34
C LYS A 3 18.35 -0.13 11.73
N PHE A 4 18.50 0.28 10.49
CA PHE A 4 17.39 0.88 9.75
C PHE A 4 16.20 -0.07 9.63
N ALA A 5 15.02 0.51 9.63
CA ALA A 5 13.78 -0.22 9.38
C ALA A 5 12.93 0.54 8.36
N LEU A 6 12.29 -0.19 7.48
CA LEU A 6 11.32 0.34 6.53
C LEU A 6 9.99 -0.38 6.70
N ILE A 7 8.93 0.39 6.82
CA ILE A 7 7.57 -0.11 6.81
C ILE A 7 6.97 0.31 5.46
N TRP A 8 6.45 -0.63 4.69
CA TRP A 8 6.02 -0.44 3.32
C TRP A 8 4.49 -0.53 3.22
N ASP A 9 3.87 0.33 2.43
CA ASP A 9 2.60 -0.03 1.81
C ASP A 9 2.83 -1.15 0.78
N LEU A 10 1.76 -1.76 0.32
CA LEU A 10 1.84 -2.91 -0.58
C LEU A 10 1.36 -2.56 -1.99
N ASP A 11 0.06 -2.21 -2.12
CA ASP A 11 -0.60 -1.94 -3.40
C ASP A 11 -0.20 -0.57 -3.94
N GLY A 12 0.44 -0.51 -5.09
CA GLY A 12 0.98 0.73 -5.68
C GLY A 12 2.38 1.09 -5.19
N THR A 13 2.93 0.37 -4.20
CA THR A 13 4.27 0.62 -3.64
C THR A 13 5.23 -0.54 -3.91
N LEU A 14 5.00 -1.71 -3.32
CA LEU A 14 5.78 -2.92 -3.61
C LEU A 14 5.19 -3.76 -4.75
N LEU A 15 3.88 -3.60 -5.01
CA LEU A 15 3.14 -4.35 -6.01
C LEU A 15 2.44 -3.41 -6.99
N ASP A 16 2.64 -3.63 -8.28
CA ASP A 16 1.73 -3.16 -9.32
C ASP A 16 0.47 -4.03 -9.29
N SER A 17 -0.51 -3.57 -8.54
CA SER A 17 -1.78 -4.27 -8.32
C SER A 17 -2.98 -3.58 -9.01
N TYR A 18 -2.78 -2.41 -9.57
CA TYR A 18 -3.82 -1.66 -10.25
C TYR A 18 -4.43 -2.40 -11.45
N PRO A 19 -3.71 -3.23 -12.24
CA PRO A 19 -4.30 -4.08 -13.26
C PRO A 19 -5.37 -5.08 -12.74
N ALA A 20 -5.31 -5.45 -11.47
CA ALA A 20 -6.32 -6.27 -10.82
C ALA A 20 -7.42 -5.42 -10.15
N ILE A 21 -7.04 -4.31 -9.51
CA ILE A 21 -7.93 -3.46 -8.72
C ILE A 21 -8.88 -2.65 -9.61
N VAL A 22 -8.35 -1.94 -10.61
CA VAL A 22 -9.13 -0.97 -11.39
C VAL A 22 -10.25 -1.63 -12.18
N PRO A 23 -10.01 -2.69 -12.98
CA PRO A 23 -11.10 -3.37 -13.69
C PRO A 23 -12.12 -3.99 -12.74
N SER A 24 -11.66 -4.54 -11.59
CA SER A 24 -12.57 -5.13 -10.60
C SER A 24 -13.49 -4.09 -9.97
N ALA A 25 -12.94 -2.93 -9.61
CA ALA A 25 -13.73 -1.83 -9.06
C ALA A 25 -14.72 -1.27 -10.09
N ARG A 26 -14.28 -1.07 -11.33
CA ARG A 26 -15.12 -0.60 -12.44
C ARG A 26 -16.32 -1.52 -12.68
N GLU A 27 -16.10 -2.83 -12.70
CA GLU A 27 -17.18 -3.80 -12.87
C GLU A 27 -18.19 -3.74 -11.74
N ILE A 28 -17.75 -3.58 -10.48
CA ILE A 28 -18.66 -3.39 -9.33
C ILE A 28 -19.43 -2.07 -9.47
N CYS A 29 -18.78 -0.99 -9.92
CA CYS A 29 -19.46 0.27 -10.18
C CYS A 29 -20.54 0.13 -11.26
N ALA A 30 -20.24 -0.56 -12.36
CA ALA A 30 -21.20 -0.84 -13.44
C ALA A 30 -22.41 -1.68 -12.97
N GLU A 31 -22.20 -2.69 -12.14
CA GLU A 31 -23.27 -3.46 -11.51
C GLU A 31 -24.17 -2.61 -10.61
N LEU A 32 -23.64 -1.54 -10.04
CA LEU A 32 -24.39 -0.56 -9.25
C LEU A 32 -24.93 0.62 -10.09
N GLY A 33 -24.84 0.53 -11.42
CA GLY A 33 -25.42 1.50 -12.34
C GLY A 33 -24.55 2.72 -12.62
N GLU A 34 -23.23 2.64 -12.40
CA GLU A 34 -22.26 3.71 -12.73
C GLU A 34 -21.21 3.19 -13.72
N ASP A 35 -21.22 3.75 -14.93
CA ASP A 35 -20.25 3.41 -15.98
C ASP A 35 -19.07 4.37 -15.95
N TYR A 36 -18.21 4.21 -14.97
CA TYR A 36 -16.96 5.00 -14.86
C TYR A 36 -15.89 4.46 -15.83
N SER A 37 -15.09 5.37 -16.39
CA SER A 37 -13.90 5.00 -17.16
C SER A 37 -12.83 4.39 -16.23
N GLU A 38 -11.90 3.63 -16.80
CA GLU A 38 -10.75 3.10 -16.04
C GLU A 38 -9.89 4.23 -15.48
N ASP A 39 -9.64 5.28 -16.26
CA ASP A 39 -8.87 6.46 -15.82
C ASP A 39 -9.53 7.16 -14.63
N TYR A 40 -10.85 7.28 -14.63
CA TYR A 40 -11.57 7.86 -13.49
C TYR A 40 -11.39 7.00 -12.23
N VAL A 41 -11.64 5.69 -12.36
CA VAL A 41 -11.51 4.76 -11.23
C VAL A 41 -10.07 4.75 -10.71
N HIS A 42 -9.08 4.66 -11.60
CA HIS A 42 -7.66 4.68 -11.25
C HIS A 42 -7.27 5.96 -10.50
N SER A 43 -7.60 7.12 -11.07
CA SER A 43 -7.33 8.42 -10.45
C SER A 43 -8.03 8.60 -9.10
N PHE A 44 -9.25 8.08 -8.95
CA PHE A 44 -9.97 8.14 -7.68
C PHE A 44 -9.29 7.26 -6.62
N VAL A 45 -8.94 6.03 -7.00
CA VAL A 45 -8.35 5.03 -6.08
C VAL A 45 -7.00 5.49 -5.55
N ILE A 46 -6.15 6.09 -6.38
CA ILE A 46 -4.86 6.65 -5.96
C ILE A 46 -5.06 7.81 -4.98
N ARG A 47 -5.95 8.75 -5.29
CA ARG A 47 -6.18 9.92 -4.44
C ARG A 47 -6.86 9.60 -3.12
N THR A 48 -7.66 8.53 -3.08
CA THR A 48 -8.43 8.16 -1.89
C THR A 48 -8.24 6.68 -1.54
N SER A 49 -9.17 5.83 -1.96
CA SER A 49 -9.05 4.37 -1.94
C SER A 49 -10.21 3.72 -2.69
N VAL A 50 -10.01 2.48 -3.15
CA VAL A 50 -11.11 1.68 -3.71
C VAL A 50 -12.24 1.46 -2.71
N GLY A 51 -11.90 1.25 -1.43
CA GLY A 51 -12.90 1.08 -0.38
C GLY A 51 -13.77 2.32 -0.18
N GLN A 52 -13.22 3.53 -0.33
CA GLN A 52 -13.98 4.77 -0.26
C GLN A 52 -14.91 4.90 -1.47
N LEU A 53 -14.40 4.70 -2.69
CA LEU A 53 -15.21 4.73 -3.92
C LEU A 53 -16.46 3.86 -3.79
N LEU A 54 -16.23 2.60 -3.37
CA LEU A 54 -17.33 1.62 -3.30
C LEU A 54 -18.31 1.92 -2.16
N ARG A 55 -17.85 2.41 -1.01
CA ARG A 55 -18.74 2.81 0.10
C ARG A 55 -19.57 4.04 -0.25
N GLU A 56 -18.99 5.04 -0.89
CA GLU A 56 -19.73 6.22 -1.36
C GLU A 56 -20.82 5.83 -2.38
N LEU A 57 -20.48 4.92 -3.30
CA LEU A 57 -21.44 4.43 -4.28
C LEU A 57 -22.53 3.59 -3.62
N ALA A 58 -22.20 2.68 -2.72
CA ALA A 58 -23.14 1.87 -1.96
C ALA A 58 -24.13 2.75 -1.18
N ALA A 59 -23.64 3.79 -0.51
CA ALA A 59 -24.47 4.74 0.22
C ALA A 59 -25.45 5.48 -0.71
N ARG A 60 -24.98 5.93 -1.88
CA ARG A 60 -25.87 6.56 -2.90
C ARG A 60 -26.94 5.63 -3.44
N ARG A 61 -26.67 4.32 -3.48
CA ARG A 61 -27.59 3.30 -4.00
C ARG A 61 -28.42 2.63 -2.90
N GLY A 62 -28.21 2.96 -1.63
CA GLY A 62 -28.94 2.37 -0.50
C GLY A 62 -28.68 0.88 -0.32
N VAL A 63 -27.48 0.39 -0.68
CA VAL A 63 -27.07 -1.00 -0.54
C VAL A 63 -26.00 -1.17 0.53
N ASP A 64 -25.85 -2.39 1.04
CA ASP A 64 -24.86 -2.69 2.08
C ASP A 64 -23.43 -2.51 1.53
N ALA A 65 -22.71 -1.57 2.11
CA ALA A 65 -21.36 -1.20 1.71
C ALA A 65 -20.34 -2.31 1.96
N ASP A 66 -20.47 -3.07 3.05
CA ASP A 66 -19.54 -4.15 3.35
C ASP A 66 -19.74 -5.33 2.38
N ALA A 67 -20.97 -5.64 2.01
CA ALA A 67 -21.26 -6.63 0.97
C ALA A 67 -20.69 -6.23 -0.40
N VAL A 68 -20.74 -4.92 -0.74
CA VAL A 68 -20.15 -4.41 -1.99
C VAL A 68 -18.62 -4.54 -1.98
N VAL A 69 -17.98 -4.15 -0.88
CA VAL A 69 -16.53 -4.27 -0.72
C VAL A 69 -16.08 -5.74 -0.74
N GLU A 70 -16.84 -6.64 -0.12
CA GLU A 70 -16.54 -8.08 -0.15
C GLU A 70 -16.63 -8.65 -1.57
N ARG A 71 -17.64 -8.25 -2.37
CA ARG A 71 -17.76 -8.63 -3.78
C ARG A 71 -16.55 -8.15 -4.58
N PHE A 72 -16.13 -6.91 -4.35
CA PHE A 72 -14.90 -6.36 -4.95
C PHE A 72 -13.68 -7.21 -4.57
N ASN A 73 -13.49 -7.51 -3.28
CA ASN A 73 -12.35 -8.30 -2.83
C ASN A 73 -12.30 -9.68 -3.54
N ARG A 74 -13.41 -10.40 -3.57
CA ARG A 74 -13.48 -11.69 -4.29
C ARG A 74 -13.14 -11.56 -5.78
N ARG A 75 -13.58 -10.48 -6.42
CA ARG A 75 -13.29 -10.23 -7.83
C ARG A 75 -11.83 -9.87 -8.06
N SER A 76 -11.28 -9.00 -7.25
CA SER A 76 -9.85 -8.65 -7.29
C SER A 76 -8.97 -9.87 -7.01
N ASP A 77 -9.34 -10.71 -6.04
CA ASP A 77 -8.62 -11.93 -5.71
C ASP A 77 -8.67 -12.98 -6.85
N SER A 78 -9.69 -12.98 -7.68
CA SER A 78 -9.71 -13.82 -8.89
C SER A 78 -8.69 -13.37 -9.96
N ARG A 79 -8.07 -12.20 -9.79
CA ARG A 79 -7.10 -11.58 -10.71
C ARG A 79 -5.68 -11.48 -10.13
N LEU A 80 -5.38 -12.22 -9.08
CA LEU A 80 -4.04 -12.18 -8.45
C LEU A 80 -2.91 -12.46 -9.46
N ALA A 81 -3.16 -13.26 -10.48
CA ALA A 81 -2.22 -13.56 -11.54
C ALA A 81 -1.80 -12.33 -12.38
N LEU A 82 -2.51 -11.22 -12.30
CA LEU A 82 -2.16 -9.95 -12.96
C LEU A 82 -1.22 -9.09 -12.12
N ILE A 83 -1.12 -9.35 -10.82
CA ILE A 83 -0.29 -8.56 -9.90
C ILE A 83 1.18 -8.93 -10.09
N ARG A 84 2.03 -7.92 -10.16
CA ARG A 84 3.48 -8.05 -10.32
C ARG A 84 4.20 -7.23 -9.25
N PRO A 85 5.45 -7.54 -8.91
CA PRO A 85 6.29 -6.58 -8.18
C PRO A 85 6.39 -5.28 -8.96
N MET A 86 6.39 -4.16 -8.25
CA MET A 86 6.81 -2.89 -8.85
C MET A 86 8.25 -3.02 -9.38
N PRO A 87 8.62 -2.23 -10.40
CA PRO A 87 10.00 -2.19 -10.87
C PRO A 87 10.98 -2.03 -9.71
N HIS A 88 12.03 -2.83 -9.69
CA HIS A 88 13.09 -2.87 -8.69
C HIS A 88 12.66 -3.18 -7.24
N ALA A 89 11.40 -3.51 -6.96
CA ALA A 89 10.93 -3.79 -5.58
C ALA A 89 11.74 -4.93 -4.92
N ARG A 90 12.00 -6.01 -5.67
CA ARG A 90 12.74 -7.16 -5.14
C ARG A 90 14.20 -6.84 -4.89
N GLU A 91 14.84 -6.18 -5.84
CA GLU A 91 16.26 -5.77 -5.76
C GLU A 91 16.47 -4.80 -4.62
N THR A 92 15.54 -3.86 -4.42
CA THR A 92 15.56 -2.90 -3.32
C THR A 92 15.46 -3.60 -1.96
N LEU A 93 14.47 -4.49 -1.80
CA LEU A 93 14.31 -5.26 -0.55
C LEU A 93 15.53 -6.15 -0.26
N ALA A 94 16.11 -6.76 -1.30
CA ALA A 94 17.33 -7.57 -1.16
C ALA A 94 18.52 -6.72 -0.69
N ALA A 95 18.79 -5.59 -1.36
CA ALA A 95 19.89 -4.69 -1.01
C ALA A 95 19.75 -4.13 0.42
N LEU A 96 18.53 -3.75 0.83
CA LEU A 96 18.25 -3.30 2.19
C LEU A 96 18.49 -4.41 3.21
N SER A 97 18.06 -5.63 2.93
CA SER A 97 18.27 -6.79 3.79
C SER A 97 19.76 -7.13 3.93
N GLU A 98 20.53 -7.11 2.85
CA GLU A 98 21.98 -7.28 2.85
C GLU A 98 22.68 -6.18 3.67
N GLY A 99 22.17 -4.95 3.62
CA GLY A 99 22.60 -3.83 4.45
C GLY A 99 22.21 -3.94 5.94
N GLY A 100 21.45 -4.99 6.31
CA GLY A 100 20.99 -5.25 7.67
C GLY A 100 19.74 -4.46 8.09
N ALA A 101 19.05 -3.82 7.14
CA ALA A 101 17.76 -3.19 7.38
C ALA A 101 16.65 -4.26 7.54
N ARG A 102 15.64 -3.94 8.34
CA ARG A 102 14.43 -4.76 8.47
C ARG A 102 13.28 -4.14 7.68
N SER A 103 12.58 -4.95 6.91
CA SER A 103 11.40 -4.54 6.17
C SER A 103 10.13 -5.16 6.75
N PHE A 104 9.08 -4.34 6.83
CA PHE A 104 7.74 -4.68 7.30
C PHE A 104 6.72 -4.22 6.27
N VAL A 105 5.53 -4.80 6.27
CA VAL A 105 4.43 -4.32 5.43
C VAL A 105 3.24 -3.94 6.31
N TYR A 106 2.60 -2.81 5.99
CA TYR A 106 1.27 -2.48 6.48
C TYR A 106 0.36 -2.11 5.31
N THR A 107 -0.65 -2.93 5.05
CA THR A 107 -1.56 -2.80 3.91
C THR A 107 -3.03 -2.84 4.30
N HIS A 108 -3.87 -2.20 3.46
CA HIS A 108 -5.33 -2.35 3.54
C HIS A 108 -5.86 -3.58 2.81
N ARG A 109 -5.01 -4.33 2.12
CA ARG A 109 -5.36 -5.62 1.54
C ARG A 109 -5.58 -6.66 2.64
N GLY A 110 -6.41 -7.67 2.33
CA GLY A 110 -6.66 -8.79 3.25
C GLY A 110 -5.63 -9.92 3.13
N GLU A 111 -6.07 -11.13 3.42
CA GLU A 111 -5.23 -12.35 3.47
C GLU A 111 -4.54 -12.70 2.14
N SER A 112 -5.11 -12.28 1.02
CA SER A 112 -4.48 -12.47 -0.30
C SER A 112 -3.09 -11.84 -0.40
N SER A 113 -2.74 -10.90 0.49
CA SER A 113 -1.39 -10.32 0.59
C SER A 113 -0.31 -11.38 0.74
N PHE A 114 -0.52 -12.39 1.57
CA PHE A 114 0.46 -13.45 1.82
C PHE A 114 0.72 -14.28 0.56
N THR A 115 -0.33 -14.72 -0.11
CA THR A 115 -0.21 -15.47 -1.37
C THR A 115 0.49 -14.66 -2.46
N ILE A 116 0.19 -13.35 -2.57
CA ILE A 116 0.84 -12.49 -3.55
C ILE A 116 2.32 -12.31 -3.23
N LEU A 117 2.67 -12.06 -1.97
CA LEU A 117 4.06 -11.88 -1.54
C LEU A 117 4.90 -13.15 -1.78
N GLU A 118 4.32 -14.33 -1.56
CA GLU A 118 4.96 -15.60 -1.89
C GLU A 118 5.16 -15.75 -3.40
N ASN A 119 4.10 -15.58 -4.19
CA ASN A 119 4.14 -15.74 -5.65
C ASN A 119 5.09 -14.74 -6.33
N THR A 120 5.25 -13.55 -5.78
CA THR A 120 6.15 -12.51 -6.29
C THR A 120 7.58 -12.65 -5.76
N GLY A 121 7.81 -13.54 -4.79
CA GLY A 121 9.11 -13.77 -4.16
C GLY A 121 9.58 -12.63 -3.28
N LEU A 122 8.67 -11.78 -2.77
CA LEU A 122 8.98 -10.69 -1.86
C LEU A 122 8.95 -11.12 -0.39
N ALA A 123 8.18 -12.18 -0.06
CA ALA A 123 7.99 -12.67 1.30
C ALA A 123 9.29 -12.90 2.10
N PRO A 124 10.39 -13.48 1.52
CA PRO A 124 11.61 -13.74 2.27
C PRO A 124 12.32 -12.51 2.84
N TYR A 125 12.03 -11.31 2.33
CA TYR A 125 12.66 -10.06 2.77
C TYR A 125 11.86 -9.36 3.87
N LEU A 126 10.68 -9.86 4.22
CA LEU A 126 9.74 -9.20 5.13
C LEU A 126 9.76 -9.85 6.51
N THR A 127 9.89 -9.02 7.55
CA THR A 127 9.89 -9.47 8.94
C THR A 127 8.46 -9.73 9.45
N GLU A 128 7.53 -8.85 9.13
CA GLU A 128 6.10 -8.98 9.47
C GLU A 128 5.25 -8.25 8.44
N VAL A 129 4.05 -8.80 8.19
CA VAL A 129 3.03 -8.23 7.30
C VAL A 129 1.76 -8.01 8.10
N LEU A 130 1.33 -6.76 8.22
CA LEU A 130 0.05 -6.37 8.79
C LEU A 130 -0.95 -6.10 7.67
N THR A 131 -2.10 -6.76 7.75
CA THR A 131 -3.18 -6.67 6.77
C THR A 131 -4.41 -6.00 7.36
N SER A 132 -5.44 -5.80 6.56
CA SER A 132 -6.74 -5.33 7.07
C SER A 132 -7.39 -6.27 8.10
N ARG A 133 -6.86 -7.48 8.27
CA ARG A 133 -7.31 -8.49 9.27
C ARG A 133 -6.51 -8.46 10.55
N SER A 134 -5.47 -7.65 10.64
CA SER A 134 -4.62 -7.54 11.84
C SER A 134 -5.26 -6.77 13.00
N GLY A 135 -6.48 -6.25 12.82
CA GLY A 135 -7.27 -5.64 13.90
C GLY A 135 -6.94 -4.17 14.19
N PHE A 136 -6.12 -3.52 13.38
CA PHE A 136 -5.79 -2.10 13.53
C PHE A 136 -6.76 -1.21 12.76
N PRO A 137 -6.99 0.03 13.23
CA PRO A 137 -7.64 1.06 12.44
C PRO A 137 -6.93 1.26 11.10
N ARG A 138 -7.70 1.64 10.08
CA ARG A 138 -7.13 1.85 8.74
C ARG A 138 -6.29 3.13 8.70
N LYS A 139 -5.27 3.17 7.82
CA LYS A 139 -4.55 4.42 7.48
C LYS A 139 -5.58 5.53 7.16
N PRO A 140 -5.39 6.75 7.61
CA PRO A 140 -4.15 7.32 8.16
C PRO A 140 -3.97 7.16 9.68
N GLU A 141 -4.72 6.29 10.37
CA GLU A 141 -4.47 6.05 11.79
C GLU A 141 -3.12 5.35 12.00
N PRO A 142 -2.32 5.77 13.01
CA PRO A 142 -0.93 5.35 13.18
C PRO A 142 -0.76 4.02 13.92
N ASP A 143 -1.83 3.44 14.45
CA ASP A 143 -1.81 2.33 15.42
C ASP A 143 -0.97 1.14 14.97
N ALA A 144 -1.09 0.73 13.70
CA ALA A 144 -0.31 -0.38 13.15
C ALA A 144 1.19 -0.05 13.09
N LEU A 145 1.54 1.21 12.79
CA LEU A 145 2.94 1.66 12.76
C LEU A 145 3.51 1.68 14.18
N LEU A 146 2.77 2.23 15.14
CA LEU A 146 3.15 2.28 16.55
C LEU A 146 3.32 0.87 17.13
N TYR A 147 2.43 -0.08 16.78
CA TYR A 147 2.57 -1.49 17.15
C TYR A 147 3.90 -2.08 16.64
N LEU A 148 4.26 -1.88 15.37
CA LEU A 148 5.52 -2.39 14.82
C LEU A 148 6.71 -1.73 15.54
N MET A 149 6.63 -0.43 15.80
CA MET A 149 7.67 0.32 16.53
C MET A 149 7.91 -0.28 17.91
N GLU A 150 6.84 -0.52 18.67
CA GLU A 150 6.91 -1.08 20.03
C GLU A 150 7.41 -2.54 20.00
N LYS A 151 6.74 -3.40 19.20
CA LYS A 151 7.02 -4.84 19.15
C LYS A 151 8.46 -5.14 18.78
N TYR A 152 9.04 -4.37 17.87
CA TYR A 152 10.39 -4.60 17.35
C TYR A 152 11.44 -3.66 17.90
N ALA A 153 11.08 -2.82 18.88
CA ALA A 153 11.92 -1.78 19.47
C ALA A 153 12.64 -0.95 18.38
N LEU A 154 11.85 -0.45 17.41
CA LEU A 154 12.37 0.34 16.31
C LEU A 154 12.63 1.77 16.78
N ASP A 155 13.76 2.34 16.34
CA ASP A 155 14.08 3.74 16.60
C ASP A 155 13.37 4.64 15.56
N PRO A 156 12.49 5.58 16.00
CA PRO A 156 11.81 6.49 15.07
C PRO A 156 12.77 7.30 14.18
N ALA A 157 13.95 7.63 14.69
CA ALA A 157 14.95 8.37 13.91
C ALA A 157 15.55 7.56 12.75
N HIS A 158 15.44 6.23 12.81
CA HIS A 158 15.98 5.29 11.85
C HIS A 158 14.91 4.39 11.24
N THR A 159 13.62 4.77 11.37
CA THR A 159 12.50 4.05 10.79
C THR A 159 11.76 4.92 9.80
N TRP A 160 11.52 4.38 8.61
CA TRP A 160 10.87 5.09 7.51
C TRP A 160 9.60 4.35 7.10
N TYR A 161 8.59 5.12 6.73
CA TYR A 161 7.41 4.57 6.06
C TYR A 161 7.46 4.90 4.57
N VAL A 162 7.21 3.92 3.71
CA VAL A 162 7.23 4.06 2.25
C VAL A 162 5.84 3.76 1.72
N GLY A 163 5.27 4.68 0.97
CA GLY A 163 3.96 4.52 0.35
C GLY A 163 3.79 5.40 -0.87
N ASP A 164 2.73 5.17 -1.64
CA ASP A 164 2.42 5.88 -2.90
C ASP A 164 1.30 6.92 -2.76
N ARG A 165 0.66 7.02 -1.58
CA ARG A 165 -0.52 7.85 -1.38
C ARG A 165 -0.38 8.81 -0.19
N SER A 166 -1.19 9.89 -0.24
CA SER A 166 -1.25 10.87 0.85
C SER A 166 -1.58 10.27 2.21
N LEU A 167 -2.42 9.23 2.26
CA LEU A 167 -2.79 8.58 3.51
C LEU A 167 -1.62 7.81 4.17
N ASP A 168 -0.64 7.38 3.37
CA ASP A 168 0.58 6.73 3.84
C ASP A 168 1.48 7.75 4.55
N ILE A 169 1.67 8.90 3.90
CA ILE A 169 2.43 10.03 4.45
C ILE A 169 1.77 10.56 5.72
N GLU A 170 0.44 10.68 5.72
CA GLU A 170 -0.30 11.11 6.92
C GLU A 170 -0.14 10.11 8.07
N ALA A 171 -0.22 8.80 7.81
CA ALA A 171 0.00 7.77 8.84
C ALA A 171 1.40 7.85 9.42
N ALA A 172 2.43 8.02 8.58
CA ALA A 172 3.81 8.21 9.00
C ALA A 172 3.97 9.45 9.89
N CYS A 173 3.41 10.60 9.47
CA CYS A 173 3.44 11.84 10.24
C CYS A 173 2.79 11.66 11.62
N ARG A 174 1.62 11.00 11.70
CA ARG A 174 0.93 10.75 12.98
C ARG A 174 1.69 9.78 13.87
N ALA A 175 2.43 8.84 13.30
CA ALA A 175 3.30 7.93 14.04
C ALA A 175 4.64 8.57 14.45
N GLY A 176 4.94 9.80 14.02
CA GLY A 176 6.24 10.44 14.26
C GLY A 176 7.39 9.83 13.46
N LEU A 177 7.08 9.17 12.35
CA LEU A 177 8.06 8.56 11.46
C LEU A 177 8.41 9.47 10.28
N ARG A 178 9.61 9.26 9.73
CA ARG A 178 9.96 9.79 8.42
C ARG A 178 9.23 9.03 7.33
N SER A 179 9.00 9.70 6.20
CA SER A 179 8.27 9.10 5.08
C SER A 179 8.97 9.30 3.74
N ILE A 180 8.84 8.29 2.89
CA ILE A 180 9.22 8.30 1.48
C ILE A 180 7.94 8.16 0.68
N LEU A 181 7.65 9.14 -0.17
CA LEU A 181 6.57 9.05 -1.15
C LEU A 181 7.13 8.47 -2.44
N TYR A 182 6.64 7.30 -2.82
CA TYR A 182 6.92 6.72 -4.13
C TYR A 182 5.90 7.25 -5.13
N LEU A 183 6.37 7.95 -6.13
CA LEU A 183 5.55 8.43 -7.25
C LEU A 183 5.94 7.67 -8.53
N ASP A 184 5.16 6.65 -8.85
CA ASP A 184 5.31 5.93 -10.11
C ASP A 184 5.11 6.88 -11.28
N PRO A 185 6.11 7.03 -12.19
CA PRO A 185 5.97 7.89 -13.37
C PRO A 185 4.80 7.50 -14.30
N ALA A 186 4.33 6.25 -14.22
CA ALA A 186 3.20 5.74 -15.00
C ALA A 186 1.83 5.95 -14.32
N ALA A 187 1.81 6.46 -13.08
CA ALA A 187 0.58 6.61 -12.30
C ALA A 187 0.30 8.09 -11.95
N PRO A 188 -0.99 8.50 -11.81
CA PRO A 188 -1.37 9.90 -11.56
C PRO A 188 -1.22 10.29 -10.07
N GLY A 189 -0.04 10.11 -9.47
CA GLY A 189 0.27 10.54 -8.11
C GLY A 189 0.79 11.98 -8.05
N GLU A 190 0.59 12.65 -6.93
CA GLU A 190 1.09 14.02 -6.70
C GLU A 190 1.79 14.12 -5.33
N PRO A 191 2.83 14.98 -5.20
CA PRO A 191 3.43 15.29 -3.91
C PRO A 191 2.40 15.82 -2.91
N THR A 192 2.54 15.43 -1.65
CA THR A 192 1.67 15.91 -0.56
C THR A 192 2.23 17.16 0.11
N GLY A 193 3.54 17.41 -0.06
CA GLY A 193 4.31 18.47 0.61
C GLY A 193 4.61 18.18 2.08
N ARG A 194 4.35 16.95 2.55
CA ARG A 194 4.59 16.51 3.94
C ARG A 194 5.54 15.32 4.05
N GLU A 195 5.85 14.69 2.93
CA GLU A 195 6.88 13.66 2.83
C GLU A 195 8.28 14.22 3.07
N ASN A 196 9.18 13.41 3.61
CA ASN A 196 10.58 13.78 3.79
C ASN A 196 11.40 13.60 2.50
N VAL A 197 11.05 12.59 1.70
CA VAL A 197 11.71 12.26 0.45
C VAL A 197 10.67 11.83 -0.58
N ILE A 198 10.88 12.19 -1.84
CA ILE A 198 10.16 11.65 -3.00
C ILE A 198 11.14 10.81 -3.81
N VAL A 199 10.70 9.62 -4.22
CA VAL A 199 11.42 8.77 -5.16
C VAL A 199 10.50 8.40 -6.32
N HIS A 200 11.07 8.23 -7.51
CA HIS A 200 10.36 7.80 -8.71
C HIS A 200 10.75 6.37 -9.13
N ASP A 201 11.76 5.82 -8.46
CA ASP A 201 12.20 4.45 -8.62
C ASP A 201 12.56 3.89 -7.24
N LEU A 202 12.09 2.70 -6.92
CA LEU A 202 12.41 2.05 -5.65
C LEU A 202 13.91 1.79 -5.51
N ALA A 203 14.65 1.64 -6.61
CA ALA A 203 16.11 1.48 -6.62
C ALA A 203 16.86 2.68 -6.02
N GLU A 204 16.23 3.84 -5.88
CA GLU A 204 16.83 5.02 -5.25
C GLU A 204 16.98 4.84 -3.72
N ILE A 205 16.08 4.06 -3.10
CA ILE A 205 15.93 3.98 -1.63
C ILE A 205 17.21 3.45 -0.92
N PRO A 206 17.89 2.39 -1.38
CA PRO A 206 19.12 1.92 -0.71
C PRO A 206 20.27 2.94 -0.71
N GLY A 207 20.24 3.89 -1.64
CA GLY A 207 21.26 4.96 -1.75
C GLY A 207 20.95 6.21 -0.91
N LEU A 208 19.76 6.29 -0.31
CA LEU A 208 19.41 7.40 0.55
C LEU A 208 20.23 7.35 1.85
N ALA A 209 20.62 8.51 2.36
CA ALA A 209 21.23 8.62 3.69
C ALA A 209 20.15 8.46 4.77
N LEU A 210 19.65 7.24 4.92
CA LEU A 210 18.57 6.88 5.85
C LEU A 210 19.04 6.86 7.31
#